data_f503fadc82da0f3b0f8000f234025943
#
_entry.id   f503fadc82da0f3b0f8000f234025943
#
_cell.length_a   1.000
_cell.length_b   1.000
_cell.length_c   1.000
_cell.angle_alpha   90.00
_cell.angle_beta   90.00
_cell.angle_gamma   90.00
#
_symmetry.space_group_name_H-M   'P 1'
#
loop_
_entity.id
_entity.type
_entity.pdbx_description
1 polymer ?
#
loop_
_entity_poly.entity_id
_entity_poly.type
_entity_poly.pdbx_seq_one_letter_code
_entity_poly.pdbx_strand_id
1 'polypeptide(L)'
;MPRSTAILLTLTFIVGLLSLLVGAADVTFSSLLSGDAESLELLLISRLPRLLAILCTGAGMSIAGLIMQQLCANKFVSPTTGATISSAQFGILIALLFMPDSTIWSRAAFAFAAAIIGTWIFVWFILRMPMKDPVMVPLVGIMFGNVIGGITSFLAFRFDMTQALSTWLVGHFSLVLRGNYELVYLVVPLIAIAWIYAKWFNIVGMGRDFSKNLGVNYTFVLFSGLSIAAMITASIVTVVGSISYIGLIVPNLVAIFKGDDLRSTLADTAHFGALFVLCCDLIGRLIILPYELPIELIIGTLGSLIFIVLIFYRLRFGRRSLNKDLLMKLFGFEKKTPVCTSINGGTR
;
A
#
# COMPACT_ATOMS: atom_id res chain seq x y z
N MET A 1 15.87 -12.98 12.19
CA MET A 1 15.40 -12.27 11.00
C MET A 1 16.13 -12.81 9.79
N PRO A 2 15.49 -13.06 8.64
CA PRO A 2 16.19 -13.41 7.43
C PRO A 2 17.09 -12.24 6.99
N ARG A 3 18.30 -12.56 6.47
CA ARG A 3 19.28 -11.54 6.04
C ARG A 3 18.70 -10.42 5.16
N SER A 4 17.75 -10.76 4.31
CA SER A 4 17.06 -9.80 3.43
C SER A 4 16.26 -8.74 4.19
N THR A 5 15.53 -9.12 5.23
CA THR A 5 14.76 -8.18 6.06
C THR A 5 15.66 -7.21 6.82
N ALA A 6 16.81 -7.73 7.32
CA ALA A 6 17.81 -6.89 7.98
C ALA A 6 18.43 -5.86 7.01
N ILE A 7 18.77 -6.27 5.78
CA ILE A 7 19.29 -5.36 4.75
C ILE A 7 18.26 -4.29 4.40
N LEU A 8 17.00 -4.66 4.16
CA LEU A 8 15.94 -3.70 3.87
C LEU A 8 15.74 -2.70 5.01
N LEU A 9 15.78 -3.17 6.25
CA LEU A 9 15.63 -2.32 7.43
C LEU A 9 16.78 -1.33 7.56
N THR A 10 18.04 -1.79 7.38
CA THR A 10 19.22 -0.93 7.39
C THR A 10 19.17 0.11 6.28
N LEU A 11 18.77 -0.29 5.07
CA LEU A 11 18.64 0.61 3.94
C LEU A 11 17.54 1.67 4.18
N THR A 12 16.38 1.25 4.69
CA THR A 12 15.29 2.16 5.05
C THR A 12 15.72 3.16 6.12
N PHE A 13 16.51 2.72 7.10
CA PHE A 13 17.04 3.58 8.15
C PHE A 13 18.03 4.63 7.59
N ILE A 14 18.99 4.20 6.75
CA ILE A 14 19.97 5.10 6.13
C ILE A 14 19.26 6.13 5.23
N VAL A 15 18.36 5.68 4.35
CA VAL A 15 17.62 6.56 3.44
C VAL A 15 16.68 7.48 4.24
N GLY A 16 16.10 6.99 5.36
CA GLY A 16 15.30 7.78 6.28
C GLY A 16 16.10 8.92 6.92
N LEU A 17 17.31 8.66 7.37
CA LEU A 17 18.21 9.69 7.90
C LEU A 17 18.56 10.74 6.83
N LEU A 18 18.85 10.30 5.61
CA LEU A 18 19.09 11.20 4.48
C LEU A 18 17.86 12.07 4.18
N SER A 19 16.66 11.48 4.26
CA SER A 19 15.39 12.19 4.04
C SER A 19 15.15 13.31 5.06
N LEU A 20 15.64 13.17 6.29
CA LEU A 20 15.55 14.22 7.30
C LEU A 20 16.45 15.42 7.00
N LEU A 21 17.55 15.22 6.27
CA LEU A 21 18.49 16.28 5.91
C LEU A 21 18.09 17.01 4.62
N VAL A 22 17.41 16.33 3.69
CA VAL A 22 16.99 16.89 2.41
C VAL A 22 15.68 17.66 2.54
N GLY A 23 15.66 18.92 2.10
CA GLY A 23 14.46 19.77 2.08
C GLY A 23 14.77 21.20 1.61
N ALA A 24 13.74 22.01 1.34
CA ALA A 24 13.87 23.39 0.87
C ALA A 24 14.49 24.33 1.91
N ALA A 25 14.38 24.01 3.20
CA ALA A 25 15.04 24.75 4.28
C ALA A 25 16.38 24.08 4.61
N ASP A 26 17.43 24.87 4.77
CA ASP A 26 18.78 24.39 5.07
C ASP A 26 18.90 23.91 6.54
N VAL A 27 18.59 22.65 6.78
CA VAL A 27 18.89 21.99 8.05
C VAL A 27 20.15 21.17 7.84
N THR A 28 21.26 21.69 8.34
CA THR A 28 22.57 21.04 8.26
C THR A 28 22.78 20.13 9.48
N PHE A 29 23.50 19.06 9.34
CA PHE A 29 23.85 18.18 10.47
C PHE A 29 24.57 18.95 11.59
N SER A 30 25.35 19.98 11.24
CA SER A 30 26.01 20.87 12.20
C SER A 30 25.02 21.73 13.00
N SER A 31 23.94 22.24 12.39
CA SER A 31 22.93 23.05 13.09
C SER A 31 22.12 22.20 14.08
N LEU A 32 21.89 20.93 13.77
CA LEU A 32 21.24 19.97 14.71
C LEU A 32 22.17 19.64 15.90
N LEU A 33 23.47 19.49 15.66
CA LEU A 33 24.45 19.21 16.72
C LEU A 33 24.70 20.42 17.63
N SER A 34 24.62 21.65 17.09
CA SER A 34 24.73 22.88 17.86
C SER A 34 23.50 23.21 18.73
N GLY A 35 22.41 22.42 18.59
CA GLY A 35 21.19 22.63 19.36
C GLY A 35 20.39 23.87 18.93
N ASP A 36 20.50 24.29 17.66
CA ASP A 36 19.74 25.39 17.11
C ASP A 36 18.24 25.13 17.22
N ALA A 37 17.55 26.00 17.96
CA ALA A 37 16.12 25.84 18.28
C ALA A 37 15.24 25.83 17.03
N GLU A 38 15.57 26.63 16.02
CA GLU A 38 14.83 26.74 14.77
C GLU A 38 14.94 25.44 13.94
N SER A 39 16.13 24.88 13.84
CA SER A 39 16.38 23.61 13.16
C SER A 39 15.70 22.43 13.84
N LEU A 40 15.66 22.40 15.18
CA LEU A 40 14.95 21.39 15.96
C LEU A 40 13.44 21.51 15.80
N GLU A 41 12.89 22.72 15.80
CA GLU A 41 11.47 22.94 15.61
C GLU A 41 11.01 22.50 14.21
N LEU A 42 11.74 22.85 13.16
CA LEU A 42 11.48 22.40 11.79
C LEU A 42 11.51 20.86 11.67
N LEU A 43 12.46 20.23 12.34
CA LEU A 43 12.56 18.77 12.34
C LEU A 43 11.34 18.12 13.00
N LEU A 44 10.87 18.65 14.13
CA LEU A 44 9.77 18.07 14.88
C LEU A 44 8.39 18.40 14.30
N ILE A 45 8.20 19.56 13.69
CA ILE A 45 6.91 19.99 13.15
C ILE A 45 6.67 19.47 11.73
N SER A 46 7.70 19.36 10.91
CA SER A 46 7.55 19.04 9.49
C SER A 46 8.26 17.75 9.07
N ARG A 47 9.56 17.63 9.31
CA ARG A 47 10.37 16.55 8.71
C ARG A 47 10.11 15.16 9.30
N LEU A 48 10.03 15.09 10.62
CA LEU A 48 9.74 13.83 11.31
C LEU A 48 8.32 13.34 11.04
N PRO A 49 7.26 14.18 11.13
CA PRO A 49 5.91 13.80 10.70
C PRO A 49 5.85 13.28 9.26
N ARG A 50 6.52 13.97 8.35
CA ARG A 50 6.60 13.56 6.94
C ARG A 50 7.25 12.19 6.78
N LEU A 51 8.41 11.96 7.40
CA LEU A 51 9.10 10.67 7.36
C LEU A 51 8.22 9.53 7.88
N LEU A 52 7.57 9.74 9.03
CA LEU A 52 6.67 8.74 9.61
C LEU A 52 5.46 8.47 8.72
N ALA A 53 4.87 9.50 8.13
CA ALA A 53 3.78 9.36 7.18
C ALA A 53 4.20 8.59 5.92
N ILE A 54 5.39 8.84 5.38
CA ILE A 54 5.96 8.11 4.23
C ILE A 54 6.12 6.61 4.56
N LEU A 55 6.72 6.30 5.71
CA LEU A 55 6.95 4.92 6.13
C LEU A 55 5.63 4.16 6.34
N CYS A 56 4.67 4.77 7.04
CA CYS A 56 3.34 4.20 7.26
C CYS A 56 2.57 4.03 5.95
N THR A 57 2.64 5.02 5.04
CA THR A 57 1.97 4.97 3.74
C THR A 57 2.54 3.85 2.88
N GLY A 58 3.86 3.77 2.75
CA GLY A 58 4.51 2.74 1.95
C GLY A 58 4.24 1.33 2.47
N ALA A 59 4.39 1.12 3.77
CA ALA A 59 4.09 -0.15 4.41
C ALA A 59 2.59 -0.49 4.30
N GLY A 60 1.72 0.45 4.65
CA GLY A 60 0.27 0.24 4.68
C GLY A 60 -0.31 -0.08 3.31
N MET A 61 -0.03 0.74 2.29
CA MET A 61 -0.55 0.51 0.93
C MET A 61 -0.05 -0.80 0.35
N SER A 62 1.21 -1.16 0.61
CA SER A 62 1.77 -2.44 0.16
C SER A 62 1.08 -3.64 0.82
N ILE A 63 0.81 -3.56 2.13
CA ILE A 63 0.10 -4.62 2.85
C ILE A 63 -1.36 -4.68 2.46
N ALA A 64 -2.05 -3.54 2.30
CA ALA A 64 -3.42 -3.52 1.82
C ALA A 64 -3.53 -4.18 0.44
N GLY A 65 -2.58 -3.89 -0.47
CA GLY A 65 -2.49 -4.56 -1.75
C GLY A 65 -2.22 -6.07 -1.64
N LEU A 66 -1.30 -6.48 -0.78
CA LEU A 66 -0.99 -7.90 -0.54
C LEU A 66 -2.22 -8.68 -0.04
N ILE A 67 -2.96 -8.11 0.92
CA ILE A 67 -4.20 -8.71 1.44
C ILE A 67 -5.24 -8.85 0.32
N MET A 68 -5.46 -7.79 -0.46
CA MET A 68 -6.43 -7.80 -1.55
C MET A 68 -6.05 -8.82 -2.63
N GLN A 69 -4.77 -8.89 -3.04
CA GLN A 69 -4.27 -9.88 -4.00
C GLN A 69 -4.48 -11.30 -3.51
N GLN A 70 -4.21 -11.56 -2.25
CA GLN A 70 -4.35 -12.88 -1.65
C GLN A 70 -5.81 -13.30 -1.54
N LEU A 71 -6.67 -12.44 -1.01
CA LEU A 71 -8.08 -12.76 -0.76
C LEU A 71 -8.92 -12.84 -2.04
N CYS A 72 -8.59 -12.02 -3.04
CA CYS A 72 -9.22 -12.10 -4.36
C CYS A 72 -8.57 -13.16 -5.28
N ALA A 73 -7.56 -13.89 -4.79
CA ALA A 73 -6.76 -14.85 -5.56
C ALA A 73 -6.29 -14.26 -6.91
N ASN A 74 -5.94 -12.98 -6.93
CA ASN A 74 -5.61 -12.23 -8.13
C ASN A 74 -4.51 -11.19 -7.88
N LYS A 75 -3.39 -11.33 -8.60
CA LYS A 75 -2.21 -10.47 -8.48
C LYS A 75 -2.38 -9.04 -9.04
N PHE A 76 -3.46 -8.77 -9.73
CA PHE A 76 -3.76 -7.45 -10.31
C PHE A 76 -4.73 -6.62 -9.46
N VAL A 77 -5.24 -7.18 -8.36
CA VAL A 77 -6.11 -6.46 -7.43
C VAL A 77 -5.27 -5.62 -6.47
N SER A 78 -5.74 -4.41 -6.23
CA SER A 78 -5.13 -3.44 -5.30
C SER A 78 -6.22 -2.49 -4.77
N PRO A 79 -5.97 -1.65 -3.77
CA PRO A 79 -6.93 -0.65 -3.32
C PRO A 79 -7.43 0.30 -4.41
N THR A 80 -6.60 0.58 -5.42
CA THR A 80 -6.99 1.39 -6.59
C THR A 80 -7.93 0.65 -7.53
N THR A 81 -7.63 -0.61 -7.83
CA THR A 81 -8.46 -1.43 -8.73
C THR A 81 -9.66 -2.08 -8.03
N GLY A 82 -9.73 -2.05 -6.71
CA GLY A 82 -10.83 -2.58 -5.91
C GLY A 82 -11.88 -1.54 -5.51
N ALA A 83 -11.88 -0.35 -6.14
CA ALA A 83 -12.76 0.79 -5.85
C ALA A 83 -12.65 1.35 -4.42
N THR A 84 -11.72 0.88 -3.59
CA THR A 84 -11.59 1.28 -2.19
C THR A 84 -11.19 2.76 -2.07
N ILE A 85 -10.23 3.21 -2.91
CA ILE A 85 -9.79 4.62 -2.92
C ILE A 85 -10.92 5.53 -3.37
N SER A 86 -11.61 5.22 -4.47
CA SER A 86 -12.73 6.02 -4.96
C SER A 86 -13.86 6.12 -3.92
N SER A 87 -14.11 5.05 -3.19
CA SER A 87 -15.10 5.05 -2.09
C SER A 87 -14.65 5.92 -0.91
N ALA A 88 -13.38 5.86 -0.52
CA ALA A 88 -12.83 6.72 0.52
C ALA A 88 -12.92 8.21 0.14
N GLN A 89 -12.59 8.56 -1.10
CA GLN A 89 -12.71 9.90 -1.66
C GLN A 89 -14.15 10.40 -1.66
N PHE A 90 -15.11 9.55 -2.03
CA PHE A 90 -16.53 9.86 -1.91
C PHE A 90 -16.91 10.17 -0.46
N GLY A 91 -16.43 9.37 0.50
CA GLY A 91 -16.66 9.63 1.94
C GLY A 91 -16.10 10.97 2.40
N ILE A 92 -14.89 11.34 1.94
CA ILE A 92 -14.30 12.66 2.24
C ILE A 92 -15.15 13.80 1.68
N LEU A 93 -15.63 13.67 0.43
CA LEU A 93 -16.52 14.67 -0.18
C LEU A 93 -17.81 14.82 0.64
N ILE A 94 -18.43 13.73 1.05
CA ILE A 94 -19.64 13.76 1.89
C ILE A 94 -19.36 14.48 3.22
N ALA A 95 -18.23 14.21 3.86
CA ALA A 95 -17.83 14.91 5.08
C ALA A 95 -17.68 16.43 4.86
N LEU A 96 -17.05 16.84 3.76
CA LEU A 96 -16.87 18.25 3.42
C LEU A 96 -18.19 18.96 3.11
N LEU A 97 -19.14 18.27 2.47
CA LEU A 97 -20.46 18.82 2.15
C LEU A 97 -21.34 19.04 3.38
N PHE A 98 -21.38 18.07 4.28
CA PHE A 98 -22.25 18.12 5.45
C PHE A 98 -21.62 18.77 6.68
N MET A 99 -20.29 18.79 6.76
CA MET A 99 -19.51 19.31 7.88
C MET A 99 -18.27 20.06 7.36
N PRO A 100 -18.41 21.29 6.82
CA PRO A 100 -17.28 22.03 6.22
C PRO A 100 -16.13 22.26 7.21
N ASP A 101 -16.43 22.54 8.48
CA ASP A 101 -15.46 22.75 9.56
C ASP A 101 -15.03 21.44 10.25
N SER A 102 -15.19 20.31 9.56
CA SER A 102 -14.89 18.98 10.11
C SER A 102 -13.40 18.81 10.43
N THR A 103 -13.13 18.19 11.58
CA THR A 103 -11.77 17.75 11.94
C THR A 103 -11.31 16.62 11.02
N ILE A 104 -9.99 16.38 10.96
CA ILE A 104 -9.44 15.25 10.18
C ILE A 104 -10.02 13.91 10.63
N TRP A 105 -10.36 13.75 11.90
CA TRP A 105 -10.96 12.54 12.47
C TRP A 105 -12.40 12.30 11.98
N SER A 106 -13.21 13.36 11.85
CA SER A 106 -14.56 13.21 11.29
C SER A 106 -14.53 12.89 9.80
N ARG A 107 -13.65 13.53 9.03
CA ARG A 107 -13.42 13.17 7.60
C ARG A 107 -12.95 11.71 7.45
N ALA A 108 -12.06 11.25 8.33
CA ALA A 108 -11.65 9.87 8.37
C ALA A 108 -12.78 8.91 8.66
N ALA A 109 -13.68 9.23 9.59
CA ALA A 109 -14.84 8.38 9.89
C ALA A 109 -15.74 8.17 8.66
N PHE A 110 -16.03 9.25 7.91
CA PHE A 110 -16.78 9.16 6.65
C PHE A 110 -16.00 8.38 5.58
N ALA A 111 -14.68 8.62 5.45
CA ALA A 111 -13.84 7.89 4.52
C ALA A 111 -13.79 6.39 4.84
N PHE A 112 -13.68 6.01 6.12
CA PHE A 112 -13.71 4.61 6.57
C PHE A 112 -15.05 3.95 6.27
N ALA A 113 -16.14 4.59 6.64
CA ALA A 113 -17.48 4.06 6.37
C ALA A 113 -17.69 3.84 4.87
N ALA A 114 -17.40 4.83 4.05
CA ALA A 114 -17.55 4.74 2.60
C ALA A 114 -16.61 3.71 1.97
N ALA A 115 -15.35 3.64 2.41
CA ALA A 115 -14.37 2.66 1.91
C ALA A 115 -14.79 1.23 2.24
N ILE A 116 -15.26 0.96 3.46
CA ILE A 116 -15.74 -0.36 3.87
C ILE A 116 -17.00 -0.73 3.09
N ILE A 117 -17.99 0.15 3.03
CA ILE A 117 -19.25 -0.08 2.30
C ILE A 117 -18.96 -0.35 0.83
N GLY A 118 -18.18 0.51 0.17
CA GLY A 118 -17.84 0.36 -1.23
C GLY A 118 -17.06 -0.94 -1.50
N THR A 119 -16.10 -1.28 -0.65
CA THR A 119 -15.36 -2.55 -0.75
C THR A 119 -16.29 -3.75 -0.54
N TRP A 120 -17.25 -3.69 0.39
CA TRP A 120 -18.21 -4.77 0.61
C TRP A 120 -19.17 -4.95 -0.56
N ILE A 121 -19.66 -3.87 -1.15
CA ILE A 121 -20.48 -3.91 -2.36
C ILE A 121 -19.69 -4.54 -3.52
N PHE A 122 -18.44 -4.13 -3.73
CA PHE A 122 -17.55 -4.70 -4.72
C PHE A 122 -17.36 -6.22 -4.53
N VAL A 123 -17.08 -6.65 -3.30
CA VAL A 123 -16.89 -8.07 -2.97
C VAL A 123 -18.19 -8.86 -3.15
N TRP A 124 -19.29 -8.31 -2.69
CA TRP A 124 -20.62 -8.94 -2.88
C TRP A 124 -20.91 -9.16 -4.37
N PHE A 125 -20.59 -8.18 -5.20
CA PHE A 125 -20.76 -8.26 -6.65
C PHE A 125 -19.88 -9.37 -7.25
N ILE A 126 -18.59 -9.42 -6.89
CA ILE A 126 -17.68 -10.48 -7.32
C ILE A 126 -18.16 -11.87 -6.92
N LEU A 127 -18.64 -12.04 -5.69
CA LEU A 127 -19.12 -13.35 -5.20
C LEU A 127 -20.37 -13.85 -5.94
N ARG A 128 -21.14 -12.95 -6.56
CA ARG A 128 -22.35 -13.27 -7.34
C ARG A 128 -22.06 -13.53 -8.82
N MET A 129 -20.95 -13.07 -9.34
CA MET A 129 -20.60 -13.28 -10.74
C MET A 129 -19.88 -14.62 -10.95
N PRO A 130 -20.22 -15.38 -11.99
CA PRO A 130 -19.50 -16.59 -12.36
C PRO A 130 -18.18 -16.21 -13.07
N MET A 131 -17.23 -15.70 -12.33
CA MET A 131 -15.94 -15.24 -12.84
C MET A 131 -15.04 -16.44 -13.15
N LYS A 132 -14.82 -16.72 -14.43
CA LYS A 132 -13.89 -17.77 -14.89
C LYS A 132 -12.49 -17.19 -15.18
N ASP A 133 -12.41 -15.88 -15.44
CA ASP A 133 -11.18 -15.22 -15.85
C ASP A 133 -10.64 -14.32 -14.72
N PRO A 134 -9.38 -14.50 -14.29
CA PRO A 134 -8.75 -13.64 -13.27
C PRO A 134 -8.72 -12.16 -13.64
N VAL A 135 -8.70 -11.79 -14.91
CA VAL A 135 -8.66 -10.39 -15.37
C VAL A 135 -9.97 -9.66 -15.09
N MET A 136 -11.09 -10.38 -14.99
CA MET A 136 -12.41 -9.77 -14.75
C MET A 136 -12.53 -9.07 -13.39
N VAL A 137 -11.87 -9.59 -12.35
CA VAL A 137 -11.97 -9.01 -11.00
C VAL A 137 -11.48 -7.58 -10.93
N PRO A 138 -10.23 -7.24 -11.36
CA PRO A 138 -9.79 -5.84 -11.38
C PRO A 138 -10.56 -4.98 -12.36
N LEU A 139 -11.02 -5.54 -13.49
CA LEU A 139 -11.81 -4.79 -14.47
C LEU A 139 -13.14 -4.31 -13.88
N VAL A 140 -13.88 -5.19 -13.21
CA VAL A 140 -15.11 -4.84 -12.51
C VAL A 140 -14.84 -3.81 -11.40
N GLY A 141 -13.75 -3.96 -10.67
CA GLY A 141 -13.38 -3.00 -9.63
C GLY A 141 -13.07 -1.60 -10.18
N ILE A 142 -12.35 -1.52 -11.31
CA ILE A 142 -12.10 -0.25 -11.99
C ILE A 142 -13.40 0.38 -12.48
N MET A 143 -14.28 -0.40 -13.09
CA MET A 143 -15.60 0.08 -13.54
C MET A 143 -16.44 0.61 -12.38
N PHE A 144 -16.50 -0.14 -11.29
CA PHE A 144 -17.21 0.28 -10.08
C PHE A 144 -16.59 1.53 -9.46
N GLY A 145 -15.25 1.61 -9.39
CA GLY A 145 -14.52 2.80 -8.95
C GLY A 145 -14.81 4.02 -9.82
N ASN A 146 -14.91 3.85 -11.14
CA ASN A 146 -15.24 4.93 -12.07
C ASN A 146 -16.69 5.42 -11.89
N VAL A 147 -17.64 4.54 -11.60
CA VAL A 147 -19.03 4.95 -11.28
C VAL A 147 -19.04 5.81 -10.00
N ILE A 148 -18.38 5.38 -8.94
CA ILE A 148 -18.28 6.17 -7.70
C ILE A 148 -17.56 7.50 -7.96
N GLY A 149 -16.45 7.47 -8.70
CA GLY A 149 -15.69 8.66 -9.09
C GLY A 149 -16.52 9.65 -9.90
N GLY A 150 -17.35 9.16 -10.84
CA GLY A 150 -18.28 9.97 -11.61
C GLY A 150 -19.33 10.66 -10.72
N ILE A 151 -19.92 9.92 -9.78
CA ILE A 151 -20.86 10.48 -8.79
C ILE A 151 -20.15 11.52 -7.92
N THR A 152 -18.94 11.22 -7.46
CA THR A 152 -18.13 12.13 -6.65
C THR A 152 -17.85 13.44 -7.40
N SER A 153 -17.41 13.34 -8.66
CA SER A 153 -17.14 14.50 -9.51
C SER A 153 -18.38 15.32 -9.81
N PHE A 154 -19.53 14.67 -10.07
CA PHE A 154 -20.80 15.35 -10.29
C PHE A 154 -21.25 16.15 -9.05
N LEU A 155 -21.17 15.54 -7.86
CA LEU A 155 -21.53 16.22 -6.63
C LEU A 155 -20.55 17.38 -6.32
N ALA A 156 -19.24 17.15 -6.51
CA ALA A 156 -18.24 18.19 -6.32
C ALA A 156 -18.48 19.39 -7.25
N PHE A 157 -18.83 19.13 -8.51
CA PHE A 157 -19.21 20.19 -9.48
C PHE A 157 -20.49 20.91 -9.07
N ARG A 158 -21.52 20.17 -8.65
CA ARG A 158 -22.82 20.74 -8.26
C ARG A 158 -22.75 21.67 -7.06
N PHE A 159 -21.82 21.42 -6.13
CA PHE A 159 -21.64 22.17 -4.90
C PHE A 159 -20.39 23.06 -4.90
N ASP A 160 -19.79 23.34 -6.07
CA ASP A 160 -18.59 24.17 -6.24
C ASP A 160 -17.37 23.71 -5.41
N MET A 161 -17.29 22.41 -5.12
CA MET A 161 -16.20 21.80 -4.32
C MET A 161 -15.10 21.17 -5.18
N THR A 162 -15.10 21.37 -6.49
CA THR A 162 -14.17 20.73 -7.43
C THR A 162 -12.71 21.06 -7.08
N GLN A 163 -12.42 22.30 -6.75
CA GLN A 163 -11.06 22.75 -6.39
C GLN A 163 -10.61 22.13 -5.06
N ALA A 164 -11.48 22.15 -4.04
CA ALA A 164 -11.19 21.55 -2.75
C ALA A 164 -10.93 20.04 -2.89
N LEU A 165 -11.81 19.35 -3.63
CA LEU A 165 -11.66 17.93 -3.88
C LEU A 165 -10.36 17.62 -4.63
N SER A 166 -10.02 18.34 -5.69
CA SER A 166 -8.80 18.12 -6.47
C SER A 166 -7.54 18.27 -5.62
N THR A 167 -7.51 19.26 -4.71
CA THR A 167 -6.39 19.44 -3.79
C THR A 167 -6.22 18.27 -2.82
N TRP A 168 -7.33 17.66 -2.37
CA TRP A 168 -7.31 16.48 -1.50
C TRP A 168 -7.02 15.17 -2.21
N LEU A 169 -7.30 15.10 -3.52
CA LEU A 169 -7.09 13.88 -4.31
C LEU A 169 -5.65 13.67 -4.73
N VAL A 170 -4.91 14.73 -4.95
CA VAL A 170 -3.50 14.62 -5.35
C VAL A 170 -2.65 14.19 -4.16
N GLY A 171 -2.01 13.04 -4.26
CA GLY A 171 -1.12 12.54 -3.21
C GLY A 171 0.14 13.39 -3.06
N HIS A 172 0.36 13.94 -1.86
CA HIS A 172 1.53 14.74 -1.53
C HIS A 172 1.86 14.68 -0.04
N PHE A 173 3.14 14.74 0.29
CA PHE A 173 3.61 14.74 1.68
C PHE A 173 3.96 16.14 2.20
N SER A 174 3.90 17.16 1.35
CA SER A 174 4.25 18.54 1.71
C SER A 174 3.29 19.17 2.73
N LEU A 175 2.03 18.72 2.79
CA LEU A 175 1.03 19.19 3.76
C LEU A 175 0.99 18.36 5.06
N VAL A 176 1.85 17.38 5.19
CA VAL A 176 1.93 16.54 6.40
C VAL A 176 2.71 17.29 7.48
N LEU A 177 1.96 17.87 8.41
CA LEU A 177 2.48 18.63 9.55
C LEU A 177 1.97 18.04 10.86
N ARG A 178 2.65 18.34 11.95
CA ARG A 178 2.24 17.96 13.30
C ARG A 178 0.82 18.48 13.59
N GLY A 179 -0.08 17.61 14.06
CA GLY A 179 -1.50 17.89 14.32
C GLY A 179 -2.45 17.39 13.23
N ASN A 180 -1.94 17.05 12.01
CA ASN A 180 -2.75 16.61 10.89
C ASN A 180 -2.40 15.23 10.35
N TYR A 181 -1.36 14.55 10.88
CA TYR A 181 -0.87 13.28 10.34
C TYR A 181 -1.10 12.08 11.25
N GLU A 182 -1.50 12.31 12.49
CA GLU A 182 -1.59 11.29 13.54
C GLU A 182 -2.53 10.13 13.17
N LEU A 183 -3.48 10.39 12.28
CA LEU A 183 -4.39 9.37 11.76
C LEU A 183 -3.64 8.23 11.03
N VAL A 184 -2.48 8.54 10.42
CA VAL A 184 -1.68 7.50 9.72
C VAL A 184 -1.16 6.44 10.70
N TYR A 185 -1.01 6.76 11.99
CA TYR A 185 -0.61 5.78 13.00
C TYR A 185 -1.62 4.63 13.16
N LEU A 186 -2.88 4.80 12.76
CA LEU A 186 -3.85 3.70 12.72
C LEU A 186 -3.42 2.57 11.77
N VAL A 187 -2.56 2.86 10.82
CA VAL A 187 -1.99 1.85 9.92
C VAL A 187 -1.18 0.82 10.69
N VAL A 188 -0.46 1.22 11.74
CA VAL A 188 0.42 0.31 12.52
C VAL A 188 -0.37 -0.81 13.20
N PRO A 189 -1.40 -0.52 14.03
CA PRO A 189 -2.21 -1.59 14.64
C PRO A 189 -2.98 -2.40 13.59
N LEU A 190 -3.42 -1.81 12.48
CA LEU A 190 -4.08 -2.54 11.40
C LEU A 190 -3.13 -3.54 10.71
N ILE A 191 -1.86 -3.17 10.51
CA ILE A 191 -0.82 -4.08 10.03
C ILE A 191 -0.57 -5.22 11.04
N ALA A 192 -0.53 -4.92 12.33
CA ALA A 192 -0.38 -5.94 13.36
C ALA A 192 -1.55 -6.93 13.36
N ILE A 193 -2.79 -6.44 13.22
CA ILE A 193 -3.96 -7.28 13.06
C ILE A 193 -3.85 -8.13 11.78
N ALA A 194 -3.48 -7.54 10.65
CA ALA A 194 -3.28 -8.26 9.40
C ALA A 194 -2.23 -9.39 9.54
N TRP A 195 -1.17 -9.16 10.30
CA TRP A 195 -0.14 -10.18 10.57
C TRP A 195 -0.67 -11.35 11.40
N ILE A 196 -1.51 -11.08 12.41
CA ILE A 196 -2.19 -12.12 13.22
C ILE A 196 -3.11 -12.96 12.32
N TYR A 197 -3.85 -12.32 11.42
CA TYR A 197 -4.79 -12.98 10.51
C TYR A 197 -4.13 -13.57 9.25
N ALA A 198 -2.85 -13.38 9.03
CA ALA A 198 -2.13 -13.77 7.82
C ALA A 198 -2.30 -15.25 7.44
N LYS A 199 -2.36 -16.17 8.44
CA LYS A 199 -2.61 -17.60 8.19
C LYS A 199 -4.00 -17.85 7.58
N TRP A 200 -5.03 -17.16 8.09
CA TRP A 200 -6.39 -17.27 7.62
C TRP A 200 -6.53 -16.72 6.20
N PHE A 201 -5.83 -15.63 5.91
CA PHE A 201 -5.79 -15.05 4.56
C PHE A 201 -5.14 -16.00 3.55
N ASN A 202 -4.08 -16.71 3.92
CA ASN A 202 -3.48 -17.73 3.07
C ASN A 202 -4.46 -18.87 2.75
N ILE A 203 -5.19 -19.36 3.74
CA ILE A 203 -6.17 -20.44 3.57
C ILE A 203 -7.30 -19.98 2.63
N VAL A 204 -7.84 -18.79 2.84
CA VAL A 204 -8.91 -18.21 2.01
C VAL A 204 -8.44 -17.96 0.57
N GLY A 205 -7.20 -17.53 0.38
CA GLY A 205 -6.61 -17.36 -0.94
C GLY A 205 -6.47 -18.65 -1.75
N MET A 206 -6.55 -19.84 -1.11
CA MET A 206 -6.58 -21.14 -1.81
C MET A 206 -7.96 -21.51 -2.35
N GLY A 207 -8.98 -20.69 -2.04
CA GLY A 207 -10.33 -20.86 -2.56
C GLY A 207 -11.35 -21.33 -1.52
N ARG A 208 -12.63 -21.23 -1.91
CA ARG A 208 -13.77 -21.43 -1.02
C ARG A 208 -13.89 -22.87 -0.52
N ASP A 209 -13.70 -23.84 -1.41
CA ASP A 209 -13.90 -25.26 -1.06
C ASP A 209 -12.77 -25.76 -0.14
N PHE A 210 -11.53 -25.32 -0.41
CA PHE A 210 -10.38 -25.62 0.43
C PHE A 210 -10.56 -25.04 1.84
N SER A 211 -11.01 -23.79 1.94
CA SER A 211 -11.28 -23.12 3.23
C SER A 211 -12.33 -23.84 4.05
N LYS A 212 -13.42 -24.27 3.42
CA LYS A 212 -14.50 -25.02 4.09
C LYS A 212 -14.02 -26.37 4.64
N ASN A 213 -13.20 -27.08 3.86
CA ASN A 213 -12.66 -28.38 4.28
C ASN A 213 -11.76 -28.27 5.51
N LEU A 214 -11.11 -27.09 5.69
CA LEU A 214 -10.31 -26.76 6.88
C LEU A 214 -11.12 -26.13 8.02
N GLY A 215 -12.44 -26.05 7.90
CA GLY A 215 -13.33 -25.46 8.92
C GLY A 215 -13.25 -23.94 9.03
N VAL A 216 -12.71 -23.27 8.00
CA VAL A 216 -12.55 -21.79 7.98
C VAL A 216 -13.80 -21.17 7.36
N ASN A 217 -14.37 -20.17 8.03
CA ASN A 217 -15.47 -19.39 7.47
C ASN A 217 -14.94 -18.44 6.39
N TYR A 218 -14.96 -18.89 5.12
CA TYR A 218 -14.47 -18.15 3.96
C TYR A 218 -15.01 -16.73 3.89
N THR A 219 -16.32 -16.56 4.03
CA THR A 219 -16.96 -15.25 3.89
C THR A 219 -16.54 -14.29 4.98
N PHE A 220 -16.49 -14.73 6.23
CA PHE A 220 -16.06 -13.89 7.35
C PHE A 220 -14.62 -13.40 7.18
N VAL A 221 -13.69 -14.30 6.87
CA VAL A 221 -12.27 -13.95 6.68
C VAL A 221 -12.06 -13.04 5.46
N LEU A 222 -12.81 -13.27 4.39
CA LEU A 222 -12.78 -12.43 3.19
C LEU A 222 -13.21 -10.99 3.52
N PHE A 223 -14.39 -10.81 4.11
CA PHE A 223 -14.90 -9.47 4.44
C PHE A 223 -14.07 -8.77 5.51
N SER A 224 -13.61 -9.46 6.55
CA SER A 224 -12.75 -8.88 7.58
C SER A 224 -11.39 -8.44 7.04
N GLY A 225 -10.73 -9.26 6.21
CA GLY A 225 -9.45 -8.92 5.62
C GLY A 225 -9.54 -7.74 4.64
N LEU A 226 -10.58 -7.72 3.81
CA LEU A 226 -10.81 -6.60 2.91
C LEU A 226 -11.22 -5.31 3.64
N SER A 227 -11.92 -5.42 4.79
CA SER A 227 -12.19 -4.27 5.66
C SER A 227 -10.91 -3.71 6.26
N ILE A 228 -9.97 -4.56 6.70
CA ILE A 228 -8.65 -4.11 7.18
C ILE A 228 -7.90 -3.35 6.06
N ALA A 229 -7.87 -3.90 4.85
CA ALA A 229 -7.27 -3.23 3.71
C ALA A 229 -7.94 -1.88 3.38
N ALA A 230 -9.28 -1.83 3.47
CA ALA A 230 -10.04 -0.59 3.26
C ALA A 230 -9.74 0.46 4.34
N MET A 231 -9.65 0.08 5.61
CA MET A 231 -9.31 0.99 6.70
C MET A 231 -7.88 1.53 6.58
N ILE A 232 -6.91 0.68 6.23
CA ILE A 232 -5.53 1.11 5.96
C ILE A 232 -5.53 2.16 4.83
N THR A 233 -6.21 1.84 3.73
CA THR A 233 -6.29 2.73 2.57
C THR A 233 -6.97 4.06 2.91
N ALA A 234 -8.10 4.04 3.61
CA ALA A 234 -8.82 5.24 4.00
C ALA A 234 -8.02 6.13 4.96
N SER A 235 -7.26 5.53 5.90
CA SER A 235 -6.34 6.28 6.78
C SER A 235 -5.31 7.07 5.97
N ILE A 236 -4.72 6.42 4.96
CA ILE A 236 -3.68 7.03 4.13
C ILE A 236 -4.27 8.09 3.21
N VAL A 237 -5.38 7.78 2.52
CA VAL A 237 -6.04 8.71 1.59
C VAL A 237 -6.50 9.99 2.30
N THR A 238 -6.96 9.89 3.54
CA THR A 238 -7.41 11.06 4.32
C THR A 238 -6.26 12.00 4.68
N VAL A 239 -5.05 11.50 4.88
CA VAL A 239 -3.90 12.32 5.33
C VAL A 239 -3.01 12.73 4.17
N VAL A 240 -2.73 11.82 3.26
CA VAL A 240 -1.73 12.00 2.20
C VAL A 240 -2.37 12.23 0.83
N GLY A 241 -3.62 11.82 0.66
CA GLY A 241 -4.30 11.79 -0.63
C GLY A 241 -4.17 10.46 -1.34
N SER A 242 -4.59 10.43 -2.60
CA SER A 242 -4.54 9.24 -3.44
C SER A 242 -3.11 8.90 -3.85
N ILE A 243 -2.73 7.65 -3.67
CA ILE A 243 -1.46 7.13 -4.18
C ILE A 243 -1.73 5.81 -4.89
N SER A 244 -1.45 5.79 -6.18
CA SER A 244 -1.69 4.63 -7.03
C SER A 244 -0.47 3.68 -7.06
N TYR A 245 -0.67 2.47 -7.57
CA TYR A 245 0.34 1.48 -7.92
C TYR A 245 1.13 0.81 -6.79
N ILE A 246 1.32 1.41 -5.60
CA ILE A 246 2.14 0.81 -4.52
C ILE A 246 1.61 -0.57 -4.14
N GLY A 247 0.31 -0.67 -3.87
CA GLY A 247 -0.35 -1.93 -3.50
C GLY A 247 -0.39 -2.98 -4.62
N LEU A 248 -0.10 -2.58 -5.85
CA LEU A 248 0.00 -3.49 -6.99
C LEU A 248 1.43 -4.00 -7.19
N ILE A 249 2.39 -3.09 -7.17
CA ILE A 249 3.78 -3.35 -7.58
C ILE A 249 4.56 -4.05 -6.48
N VAL A 250 4.54 -3.50 -5.27
CA VAL A 250 5.37 -3.96 -4.16
C VAL A 250 5.11 -5.43 -3.80
N PRO A 251 3.86 -5.89 -3.61
CA PRO A 251 3.60 -7.29 -3.33
C PRO A 251 4.03 -8.21 -4.47
N ASN A 252 3.83 -7.77 -5.71
CA ASN A 252 4.23 -8.55 -6.89
C ASN A 252 5.75 -8.69 -7.01
N LEU A 253 6.51 -7.63 -6.71
CA LEU A 253 7.98 -7.69 -6.67
C LEU A 253 8.45 -8.63 -5.58
N VAL A 254 7.94 -8.50 -4.36
CA VAL A 254 8.32 -9.38 -3.24
C VAL A 254 7.97 -10.84 -3.54
N ALA A 255 6.82 -11.10 -4.16
CA ALA A 255 6.40 -12.45 -4.54
C ALA A 255 7.34 -13.11 -5.56
N ILE A 256 7.97 -12.36 -6.46
CA ILE A 256 8.99 -12.90 -7.40
C ILE A 256 10.19 -13.45 -6.65
N PHE A 257 10.64 -12.78 -5.57
CA PHE A 257 11.83 -13.16 -4.83
C PHE A 257 11.57 -14.20 -3.74
N LYS A 258 10.43 -14.10 -3.04
CA LYS A 258 10.14 -14.91 -1.84
C LYS A 258 8.99 -15.90 -1.99
N GLY A 259 8.21 -15.80 -3.07
CA GLY A 259 7.00 -16.62 -3.26
C GLY A 259 5.76 -15.96 -2.70
N ASP A 260 4.66 -16.72 -2.65
CA ASP A 260 3.30 -16.21 -2.42
C ASP A 260 2.77 -16.44 -1.01
N ASP A 261 3.58 -16.93 -0.06
CA ASP A 261 3.16 -17.09 1.33
C ASP A 261 3.10 -15.74 2.04
N LEU A 262 1.88 -15.29 2.31
CA LEU A 262 1.60 -13.97 2.91
C LEU A 262 2.31 -13.79 4.27
N ARG A 263 2.34 -14.83 5.10
CA ARG A 263 2.90 -14.74 6.44
C ARG A 263 4.41 -14.49 6.42
N SER A 264 5.11 -15.13 5.51
CA SER A 264 6.57 -15.00 5.38
C SER A 264 6.98 -13.73 4.63
N THR A 265 6.11 -13.19 3.77
CA THR A 265 6.41 -12.04 2.92
C THR A 265 5.88 -10.71 3.45
N LEU A 266 4.97 -10.72 4.44
CA LEU A 266 4.31 -9.51 4.94
C LEU A 266 5.29 -8.47 5.46
N ALA A 267 6.28 -8.88 6.29
CA ALA A 267 7.28 -7.97 6.83
C ALA A 267 8.16 -7.36 5.72
N ASP A 268 8.59 -8.19 4.76
CA ASP A 268 9.41 -7.70 3.65
C ASP A 268 8.61 -6.78 2.71
N THR A 269 7.33 -7.08 2.50
CA THR A 269 6.42 -6.23 1.73
C THR A 269 6.25 -4.87 2.39
N ALA A 270 6.10 -4.82 3.72
CA ALA A 270 6.01 -3.58 4.47
C ALA A 270 7.29 -2.73 4.33
N HIS A 271 8.47 -3.34 4.58
CA HIS A 271 9.74 -2.64 4.52
C HIS A 271 10.10 -2.20 3.10
N PHE A 272 9.88 -3.07 2.11
CA PHE A 272 10.13 -2.72 0.71
C PHE A 272 9.20 -1.60 0.23
N GLY A 273 7.92 -1.62 0.64
CA GLY A 273 6.98 -0.55 0.34
C GLY A 273 7.36 0.77 0.99
N ALA A 274 7.76 0.75 2.26
CA ALA A 274 8.25 1.94 2.96
C ALA A 274 9.49 2.53 2.27
N LEU A 275 10.47 1.69 1.93
CA LEU A 275 11.68 2.11 1.22
C LEU A 275 11.36 2.66 -0.17
N PHE A 276 10.48 2.01 -0.92
CA PHE A 276 10.09 2.45 -2.27
C PHE A 276 9.48 3.86 -2.25
N VAL A 277 8.50 4.10 -1.37
CA VAL A 277 7.86 5.42 -1.24
C VAL A 277 8.85 6.47 -0.77
N LEU A 278 9.75 6.11 0.16
CA LEU A 278 10.79 7.00 0.67
C LEU A 278 11.78 7.42 -0.43
N CYS A 279 12.20 6.50 -1.28
CA CYS A 279 13.03 6.81 -2.44
C CYS A 279 12.30 7.71 -3.45
N CYS A 280 11.03 7.43 -3.73
CA CYS A 280 10.21 8.25 -4.62
C CYS A 280 10.03 9.68 -4.07
N ASP A 281 9.81 9.83 -2.76
CA ASP A 281 9.69 11.14 -2.12
C ASP A 281 11.00 11.94 -2.20
N LEU A 282 12.14 11.29 -1.96
CA LEU A 282 13.45 11.94 -2.14
C LEU A 282 13.68 12.40 -3.58
N ILE A 283 13.36 11.56 -4.56
CA ILE A 283 13.43 11.91 -5.97
C ILE A 283 12.56 13.15 -6.24
N GLY A 284 11.31 13.18 -5.72
CA GLY A 284 10.37 14.28 -5.90
C GLY A 284 10.85 15.62 -5.34
N ARG A 285 11.64 15.57 -4.27
CA ARG A 285 12.24 16.75 -3.67
C ARG A 285 13.52 17.23 -4.37
N LEU A 286 14.26 16.32 -5.01
CA LEU A 286 15.57 16.63 -5.61
C LEU A 286 15.49 17.08 -7.06
N ILE A 287 14.45 16.70 -7.82
CA ILE A 287 14.37 16.96 -9.27
C ILE A 287 14.24 18.44 -9.58
N ILE A 288 13.41 19.20 -8.85
CA ILE A 288 13.07 20.62 -9.17
C ILE A 288 13.19 21.50 -7.93
N LEU A 289 14.33 21.48 -7.25
CA LEU A 289 14.57 22.38 -6.12
C LEU A 289 14.38 23.87 -6.52
N PRO A 290 13.70 24.70 -5.70
CA PRO A 290 13.15 24.45 -4.37
C PRO A 290 11.71 23.91 -4.36
N TYR A 291 11.12 23.60 -5.51
CA TYR A 291 9.76 23.08 -5.65
C TYR A 291 9.73 21.57 -5.39
N GLU A 292 8.57 21.08 -4.94
CA GLU A 292 8.35 19.65 -4.71
C GLU A 292 7.33 19.10 -5.70
N LEU A 293 7.63 17.96 -6.31
CA LEU A 293 6.66 17.25 -7.15
C LEU A 293 5.71 16.42 -6.30
N PRO A 294 4.41 16.41 -6.62
CA PRO A 294 3.46 15.50 -5.99
C PRO A 294 3.94 14.05 -6.10
N ILE A 295 3.88 13.32 -4.97
CA ILE A 295 4.37 11.94 -4.91
C ILE A 295 3.61 11.00 -5.85
N GLU A 296 2.32 11.30 -6.10
CA GLU A 296 1.49 10.53 -7.03
C GLU A 296 2.05 10.53 -8.46
N LEU A 297 2.60 11.66 -8.93
CA LEU A 297 3.22 11.74 -10.27
C LEU A 297 4.44 10.84 -10.37
N ILE A 298 5.28 10.83 -9.34
CA ILE A 298 6.52 10.05 -9.35
C ILE A 298 6.22 8.56 -9.23
N ILE A 299 5.36 8.18 -8.28
CA ILE A 299 4.96 6.79 -8.12
C ILE A 299 4.13 6.31 -9.32
N GLY A 300 3.29 7.18 -9.89
CA GLY A 300 2.51 6.87 -11.09
C GLY A 300 3.41 6.57 -12.29
N THR A 301 4.42 7.39 -12.54
CA THR A 301 5.34 7.20 -13.67
C THR A 301 6.30 6.03 -13.45
N LEU A 302 7.04 6.02 -12.34
CA LEU A 302 7.97 4.93 -12.03
C LEU A 302 7.23 3.61 -11.82
N GLY A 303 6.10 3.64 -11.14
CA GLY A 303 5.28 2.46 -10.87
C GLY A 303 4.75 1.84 -12.15
N SER A 304 4.16 2.62 -13.04
CA SER A 304 3.68 2.09 -14.32
C SER A 304 4.80 1.49 -15.16
N LEU A 305 5.98 2.14 -15.21
CA LEU A 305 7.15 1.61 -15.91
C LEU A 305 7.61 0.26 -15.32
N ILE A 306 7.77 0.20 -13.99
CA ILE A 306 8.15 -1.03 -13.29
C ILE A 306 7.11 -2.13 -13.55
N PHE A 307 5.83 -1.80 -13.53
CA PHE A 307 4.76 -2.77 -13.74
C PHE A 307 4.77 -3.32 -15.18
N ILE A 308 4.97 -2.47 -16.18
CA ILE A 308 5.13 -2.90 -17.58
C ILE A 308 6.32 -3.85 -17.72
N VAL A 309 7.48 -3.48 -17.19
CA VAL A 309 8.68 -4.33 -17.20
C VAL A 309 8.40 -5.67 -16.50
N LEU A 310 7.67 -5.66 -15.39
CA LEU A 310 7.32 -6.85 -14.62
C LEU A 310 6.39 -7.79 -15.42
N ILE A 311 5.42 -7.24 -16.16
CA ILE A 311 4.54 -8.02 -17.05
C ILE A 311 5.37 -8.65 -18.17
N PHE A 312 6.21 -7.87 -18.89
CA PHE A 312 7.08 -8.39 -19.95
C PHE A 312 8.02 -9.48 -19.42
N TYR A 313 8.57 -9.28 -18.23
CA TYR A 313 9.41 -10.28 -17.57
C TYR A 313 8.64 -11.60 -17.34
N ARG A 314 7.43 -11.53 -16.77
CA ARG A 314 6.59 -12.72 -16.57
C ARG A 314 6.20 -13.43 -17.87
N LEU A 315 5.86 -12.68 -18.92
CA LEU A 315 5.50 -13.25 -20.21
C LEU A 315 6.68 -13.93 -20.90
N ARG A 316 7.87 -13.31 -20.86
CA ARG A 316 9.05 -13.81 -21.55
C ARG A 316 9.76 -14.95 -20.82
N PHE A 317 9.74 -14.94 -19.50
CA PHE A 317 10.52 -15.82 -18.64
C PHE A 317 9.67 -16.73 -17.74
N GLY A 318 8.36 -16.63 -17.74
CA GLY A 318 7.45 -17.45 -16.93
C GLY A 318 7.50 -18.95 -17.24
N ARG A 319 8.17 -19.35 -18.31
CA ARG A 319 8.45 -20.76 -18.69
C ARG A 319 9.92 -21.19 -18.54
N ARG A 320 10.86 -20.29 -18.28
CA ARG A 320 12.26 -20.63 -18.04
C ARG A 320 12.72 -20.00 -16.74
N SER A 321 13.16 -20.83 -15.80
CA SER A 321 13.89 -20.43 -14.61
C SER A 321 15.00 -19.45 -15.01
N LEU A 322 14.74 -18.17 -14.89
CA LEU A 322 15.80 -17.19 -15.06
C LEU A 322 16.75 -17.35 -13.88
N ASN A 323 18.02 -17.09 -14.13
CA ASN A 323 19.13 -17.15 -13.20
C ASN A 323 18.75 -16.46 -11.87
N LYS A 324 17.85 -17.12 -11.10
CA LYS A 324 17.42 -16.76 -9.76
C LYS A 324 18.63 -16.58 -8.85
N ASP A 325 19.73 -17.32 -9.18
CA ASP A 325 20.96 -17.28 -8.41
C ASP A 325 21.70 -15.95 -8.50
N LEU A 326 21.63 -15.24 -9.64
CA LEU A 326 22.31 -13.95 -9.79
C LEU A 326 21.56 -12.84 -9.05
N LEU A 327 20.25 -12.79 -9.18
CA LEU A 327 19.42 -11.81 -8.46
C LEU A 327 19.34 -12.12 -6.96
N MET A 328 19.28 -13.41 -6.57
CA MET A 328 19.32 -13.79 -5.16
C MET A 328 20.69 -13.50 -4.53
N LYS A 329 21.79 -13.62 -5.27
CA LYS A 329 23.13 -13.20 -4.79
C LYS A 329 23.23 -11.68 -4.64
N LEU A 330 22.65 -10.89 -5.54
CA LEU A 330 22.67 -9.43 -5.47
C LEU A 330 21.84 -8.87 -4.30
N PHE A 331 20.71 -9.51 -3.98
CA PHE A 331 19.80 -9.05 -2.92
C PHE A 331 19.82 -9.91 -1.64
N GLY A 332 20.72 -10.88 -1.53
CA GLY A 332 20.90 -11.67 -0.31
C GLY A 332 19.73 -12.61 0.05
N PHE A 333 18.86 -12.95 -0.93
CA PHE A 333 17.73 -13.85 -0.73
C PHE A 333 18.16 -15.31 -0.85
N GLU A 334 18.48 -15.95 0.24
CA GLU A 334 18.85 -17.37 0.28
C GLU A 334 17.58 -18.24 0.40
N LYS A 335 17.36 -19.12 -0.58
CA LYS A 335 16.29 -20.13 -0.56
C LYS A 335 16.63 -21.20 0.48
N LYS A 336 15.83 -21.38 1.52
CA LYS A 336 15.81 -22.65 2.25
C LYS A 336 15.27 -23.74 1.34
N THR A 337 16.14 -24.61 0.84
CA THR A 337 15.73 -25.84 0.19
C THR A 337 14.95 -26.70 1.19
N PRO A 338 13.78 -27.23 0.85
CA PRO A 338 13.17 -28.26 1.68
C PRO A 338 14.07 -29.49 1.62
N VAL A 339 14.53 -29.95 2.76
CA VAL A 339 15.22 -31.24 2.90
C VAL A 339 14.20 -32.33 2.59
N CYS A 340 14.22 -32.85 1.38
CA CYS A 340 13.63 -34.14 1.09
C CYS A 340 14.49 -35.20 1.76
N THR A 341 14.10 -35.64 2.94
CA THR A 341 14.55 -36.90 3.51
C THR A 341 14.04 -38.02 2.60
N SER A 342 14.95 -38.55 1.80
CA SER A 342 14.74 -39.83 1.08
C SER A 342 14.53 -40.91 2.13
N ILE A 343 13.29 -41.36 2.27
CA ILE A 343 13.01 -42.63 2.94
C ILE A 343 13.36 -43.74 1.94
N ASN A 344 14.61 -44.21 2.03
CA ASN A 344 15.01 -45.48 1.50
C ASN A 344 14.37 -46.60 2.33
N GLY A 345 13.26 -47.12 1.87
CA GLY A 345 12.65 -48.35 2.39
C GLY A 345 13.14 -49.52 1.57
N GLY A 346 14.15 -50.23 2.08
CA GLY A 346 14.68 -51.45 1.51
C GLY A 346 13.66 -52.56 1.57
N THR A 347 13.67 -53.32 0.50
CA THR A 347 13.32 -54.72 0.26
C THR A 347 13.14 -55.64 1.47
N ARG A 348 12.02 -56.32 1.58
CA ARG A 348 11.88 -57.77 1.47
C ARG A 348 10.44 -58.16 1.20
#